data_c02a8c0c3e8f4718470e99565322d8bd
#
_entry.id   c02a8c0c3e8f4718470e99565322d8bd
#
_cell.length_a   1.000
_cell.length_b   1.000
_cell.length_c   1.000
_cell.angle_alpha   90.00
_cell.angle_beta   90.00
_cell.angle_gamma   90.00
#
_symmetry.space_group_name_H-M   'P 1'
#
loop_
_entity.id
_entity.type
_entity.pdbx_description
1 polymer ?
#
loop_
_entity_poly.entity_id
_entity_poly.type
_entity_poly.pdbx_seq_one_letter_code
_entity_poly.pdbx_strand_id
1 'polypeptide(L)'
;MNPWPLSIAFPLTLAGAVALILAFDTVAALLSRRTGFPYRNLWPFQFLCYVVIGFVAMLTLLDLRLVEAVGAITGLIEATLGWTITWRIGPGRVPDATPSRIAITIAAMTAFAYGLAIIGAILFNITASLLARQH
;
A
#
# COMPACT_ATOMS: atom_id res chain seq x y z
N MET A 1 -16.74 5.06 17.54
CA MET A 1 -17.02 6.26 16.72
C MET A 1 -15.69 6.97 16.46
N ASN A 2 -15.39 7.27 15.19
CA ASN A 2 -14.20 8.07 14.86
C ASN A 2 -14.40 9.51 15.36
N PRO A 3 -13.51 10.08 16.20
CA PRO A 3 -13.66 11.45 16.71
C PRO A 3 -13.43 12.53 15.62
N TRP A 4 -12.88 12.13 14.46
CA TRP A 4 -12.55 13.08 13.40
C TRP A 4 -13.61 13.09 12.29
N PRO A 5 -13.97 14.28 11.76
CA PRO A 5 -14.83 14.36 10.57
C PRO A 5 -14.10 13.74 9.37
N LEU A 6 -14.85 13.12 8.45
CA LEU A 6 -14.30 12.45 7.27
C LEU A 6 -13.41 13.35 6.41
N SER A 7 -13.70 14.65 6.38
CA SER A 7 -12.88 15.67 5.69
C SER A 7 -11.44 15.76 6.21
N ILE A 8 -11.20 15.34 7.44
CA ILE A 8 -9.87 15.28 8.06
C ILE A 8 -9.35 13.84 8.09
N ALA A 9 -10.19 12.87 8.47
CA ALA A 9 -9.80 11.48 8.61
C ALA A 9 -9.30 10.86 7.31
N PHE A 10 -10.00 11.10 6.18
CA PHE A 10 -9.61 10.53 4.89
C PHE A 10 -8.24 11.02 4.40
N PRO A 11 -7.97 12.35 4.29
CA PRO A 11 -6.66 12.80 3.82
C PRO A 11 -5.52 12.43 4.76
N LEU A 12 -5.73 12.36 6.08
CA LEU A 12 -4.71 11.90 7.01
C LEU A 12 -4.40 10.41 6.85
N THR A 13 -5.44 9.58 6.71
CA THR A 13 -5.26 8.14 6.46
C THR A 13 -4.54 7.91 5.13
N LEU A 14 -4.92 8.61 4.08
CA LEU A 14 -4.27 8.53 2.78
C LEU A 14 -2.80 8.97 2.85
N ALA A 15 -2.53 10.11 3.49
CA ALA A 15 -1.16 10.62 3.65
C ALA A 15 -0.28 9.64 4.43
N GLY A 16 -0.82 9.05 5.50
CA GLY A 16 -0.12 8.01 6.28
C GLY A 16 0.16 6.75 5.46
N ALA A 17 -0.80 6.29 4.67
CA ALA A 17 -0.65 5.13 3.79
C ALA A 17 0.44 5.37 2.73
N VAL A 18 0.40 6.52 2.06
CA VAL A 18 1.40 6.91 1.06
C VAL A 18 2.79 7.05 1.69
N ALA A 19 2.89 7.70 2.85
CA ALA A 19 4.16 7.84 3.55
C ALA A 19 4.75 6.48 3.95
N LEU A 20 3.93 5.55 4.44
CA LEU A 20 4.35 4.20 4.81
C LEU A 20 4.93 3.45 3.61
N ILE A 21 4.22 3.44 2.47
CA ILE A 21 4.66 2.65 1.31
C ILE A 21 5.90 3.24 0.65
N LEU A 22 5.98 4.57 0.51
CA LEU A 22 7.17 5.22 -0.04
C LEU A 22 8.39 5.09 0.87
N ALA A 23 8.20 5.14 2.19
CA ALA A 23 9.26 4.86 3.16
C ALA A 23 9.75 3.41 3.04
N PHE A 24 8.82 2.44 2.94
CA PHE A 24 9.15 1.03 2.72
C PHE A 24 9.97 0.85 1.44
N ASP A 25 9.52 1.38 0.31
CA ASP A 25 10.22 1.29 -0.98
C ASP A 25 11.62 1.87 -0.92
N THR A 26 11.76 3.03 -0.27
CA THR A 26 13.06 3.70 -0.13
C THR A 26 14.01 2.86 0.72
N VAL A 27 13.56 2.40 1.89
CA VAL A 27 14.37 1.57 2.80
C VAL A 27 14.73 0.23 2.15
N ALA A 28 13.75 -0.43 1.52
CA ALA A 28 13.95 -1.69 0.83
C ALA A 28 14.96 -1.57 -0.33
N ALA A 29 14.87 -0.50 -1.12
CA ALA A 29 15.81 -0.23 -2.20
C ALA A 29 17.23 0.06 -1.69
N LEU A 30 17.37 0.85 -0.63
CA LEU A 30 18.66 1.13 0.01
C LEU A 30 19.27 -0.13 0.63
N LEU A 31 18.47 -0.95 1.30
CA LEU A 31 18.90 -2.21 1.87
C LEU A 31 19.40 -3.17 0.78
N SER A 32 18.61 -3.34 -0.28
CA SER A 32 18.96 -4.15 -1.44
C SER A 32 20.28 -3.70 -2.07
N ARG A 33 20.46 -2.38 -2.25
CA ARG A 33 21.69 -1.81 -2.79
C ARG A 33 22.91 -2.03 -1.91
N ARG A 34 22.76 -1.93 -0.58
CA ARG A 34 23.88 -2.06 0.37
C ARG A 34 24.29 -3.49 0.65
N THR A 35 23.32 -4.40 0.70
CA THR A 35 23.56 -5.80 1.11
C THR A 35 23.66 -6.76 -0.07
N GLY A 36 23.27 -6.34 -1.28
CA GLY A 36 23.13 -7.23 -2.44
C GLY A 36 21.92 -8.16 -2.35
N PHE A 37 21.08 -8.03 -1.32
CA PHE A 37 19.87 -8.84 -1.17
C PHE A 37 18.87 -8.53 -2.29
N PRO A 38 18.33 -9.54 -3.00
CA PRO A 38 17.41 -9.29 -4.12
C PRO A 38 16.15 -8.54 -3.68
N TYR A 39 15.92 -7.35 -4.25
CA TYR A 39 14.77 -6.50 -3.95
C TYR A 39 13.43 -7.24 -4.08
N ARG A 40 13.30 -8.11 -5.08
CA ARG A 40 12.11 -8.94 -5.30
C ARG A 40 11.73 -9.83 -4.10
N ASN A 41 12.68 -10.18 -3.23
CA ASN A 41 12.39 -11.00 -2.06
C ASN A 41 11.71 -10.20 -0.92
N LEU A 42 11.59 -8.87 -1.09
CA LEU A 42 10.89 -8.00 -0.14
C LEU A 42 9.39 -7.86 -0.44
N TRP A 43 8.90 -8.42 -1.55
CA TRP A 43 7.47 -8.40 -1.91
C TRP A 43 6.51 -8.86 -0.81
N PRO A 44 6.77 -9.94 -0.05
CA PRO A 44 5.84 -10.34 0.99
C PRO A 44 5.64 -9.26 2.06
N PHE A 45 6.68 -8.51 2.39
CA PHE A 45 6.60 -7.40 3.35
C PHE A 45 5.81 -6.21 2.78
N GLN A 46 5.95 -5.93 1.49
CA GLN A 46 5.17 -4.93 0.78
C GLN A 46 3.67 -5.28 0.80
N PHE A 47 3.33 -6.55 0.55
CA PHE A 47 1.95 -7.03 0.65
C PHE A 47 1.39 -6.84 2.06
N LEU A 48 2.17 -7.16 3.07
CA LEU A 48 1.79 -6.93 4.46
C LEU A 48 1.51 -5.45 4.74
N CYS A 49 2.31 -4.53 4.19
CA CYS A 49 2.05 -3.09 4.30
C CYS A 49 0.67 -2.72 3.76
N TYR A 50 0.26 -3.24 2.60
CA TYR A 50 -1.07 -2.96 2.04
C TYR A 50 -2.21 -3.54 2.87
N VAL A 51 -2.03 -4.74 3.41
CA VAL A 51 -3.02 -5.34 4.34
C VAL A 51 -3.15 -4.48 5.60
N VAL A 52 -2.04 -4.01 6.16
CA VAL A 52 -2.04 -3.10 7.32
C VAL A 52 -2.71 -1.76 6.97
N ILE A 53 -2.40 -1.19 5.80
CA ILE A 53 -3.05 0.03 5.30
C ILE A 53 -4.57 -0.14 5.25
N GLY A 54 -5.05 -1.24 4.66
CA GLY A 54 -6.49 -1.52 4.58
C GLY A 54 -7.15 -1.72 5.93
N PHE A 55 -6.48 -2.43 6.85
CA PHE A 55 -6.94 -2.63 8.21
C PHE A 55 -7.06 -1.30 8.97
N VAL A 56 -6.02 -0.47 8.94
CA VAL A 56 -6.01 0.85 9.59
C VAL A 56 -7.01 1.81 8.93
N ALA A 57 -7.11 1.79 7.60
CA ALA A 57 -8.08 2.60 6.89
C ALA A 57 -9.53 2.20 7.28
N MET A 58 -9.83 0.90 7.42
CA MET A 58 -11.15 0.47 7.89
C MET A 58 -11.42 0.86 9.34
N LEU A 59 -10.41 0.76 10.21
CA LEU A 59 -10.49 1.20 11.60
C LEU A 59 -10.80 2.71 11.71
N THR A 60 -10.21 3.53 10.81
CA THR A 60 -10.32 4.99 10.89
C THR A 60 -11.51 5.55 10.11
N LEU A 61 -11.86 4.96 8.97
CA LEU A 61 -12.87 5.51 8.06
C LEU A 61 -14.24 4.83 8.21
N LEU A 62 -14.28 3.55 8.63
CA LEU A 62 -15.48 2.73 8.80
C LEU A 62 -16.35 2.65 7.53
N ASP A 63 -15.75 2.89 6.36
CA ASP A 63 -16.39 2.88 5.05
C ASP A 63 -15.51 2.15 4.05
N LEU A 64 -15.99 1.03 3.52
CA LEU A 64 -15.23 0.19 2.60
C LEU A 64 -14.86 0.94 1.30
N ARG A 65 -15.76 1.81 0.79
CA ARG A 65 -15.47 2.58 -0.45
C ARG A 65 -14.30 3.54 -0.26
N LEU A 66 -14.17 4.12 0.93
CA LEU A 66 -13.05 4.98 1.25
C LEU A 66 -11.75 4.17 1.42
N VAL A 67 -11.83 2.96 1.99
CA VAL A 67 -10.68 2.03 2.05
C VAL A 67 -10.21 1.64 0.65
N GLU A 68 -11.16 1.32 -0.24
CA GLU A 68 -10.89 1.03 -1.65
C GLU A 68 -10.17 2.20 -2.33
N ALA A 69 -10.64 3.43 -2.11
CA ALA A 69 -10.01 4.64 -2.63
C ALA A 69 -8.58 4.83 -2.07
N VAL A 70 -8.37 4.62 -0.76
CA VAL A 70 -7.03 4.67 -0.15
C VAL A 70 -6.11 3.65 -0.79
N GLY A 71 -6.55 2.39 -0.94
CA GLY A 71 -5.77 1.32 -1.56
C GLY A 71 -5.39 1.63 -3.02
N ALA A 72 -6.37 2.06 -3.82
CA ALA A 72 -6.15 2.39 -5.23
C ALA A 72 -5.22 3.59 -5.42
N ILE A 73 -5.43 4.69 -4.68
CA ILE A 73 -4.62 5.90 -4.78
C ILE A 73 -3.19 5.62 -4.30
N THR A 74 -3.03 4.92 -3.17
CA THR A 74 -1.71 4.55 -2.64
C THR A 74 -0.97 3.65 -3.62
N GLY A 75 -1.63 2.65 -4.20
CA GLY A 75 -1.05 1.76 -5.20
C GLY A 75 -0.64 2.49 -6.48
N LEU A 76 -1.42 3.47 -6.94
CA LEU A 76 -1.07 4.30 -8.09
C LEU A 76 0.16 5.18 -7.82
N ILE A 77 0.21 5.78 -6.63
CA ILE A 77 1.37 6.60 -6.21
C ILE A 77 2.62 5.74 -6.09
N GLU A 78 2.53 4.56 -5.50
CA GLU A 78 3.65 3.63 -5.43
C GLU A 78 4.09 3.16 -6.81
N ALA A 79 3.17 2.76 -7.67
CA ALA A 79 3.47 2.29 -9.02
C ALA A 79 4.11 3.38 -9.92
N THR A 80 4.02 4.64 -9.54
CA THR A 80 4.61 5.77 -10.26
C THR A 80 5.80 6.37 -9.50
N LEU A 81 5.56 6.99 -8.34
CA LEU A 81 6.61 7.64 -7.55
C LEU A 81 7.53 6.62 -6.86
N GLY A 82 6.98 5.58 -6.25
CA GLY A 82 7.75 4.53 -5.59
C GLY A 82 8.67 3.84 -6.58
N TRP A 83 8.16 3.46 -7.75
CA TRP A 83 8.97 2.89 -8.81
C TRP A 83 10.05 3.85 -9.32
N THR A 84 9.75 5.15 -9.47
CA THR A 84 10.75 6.16 -9.85
C THR A 84 11.88 6.27 -8.82
N ILE A 85 11.55 6.22 -7.53
CA ILE A 85 12.52 6.23 -6.43
C ILE A 85 13.41 4.98 -6.50
N THR A 86 12.82 3.79 -6.59
CA THR A 86 13.56 2.52 -6.66
C THR A 86 14.41 2.41 -7.92
N TRP A 87 13.93 2.96 -9.03
CA TRP A 87 14.71 3.06 -10.26
C TRP A 87 15.97 3.94 -10.08
N ARG A 88 15.83 5.11 -9.46
CA ARG A 88 16.96 6.00 -9.20
C ARG A 88 17.99 5.40 -8.24
N ILE A 89 17.52 4.68 -7.22
CA ILE A 89 18.39 3.99 -6.26
C ILE A 89 19.11 2.81 -6.93
N GLY A 90 18.47 2.13 -7.90
CA GLY A 90 19.09 1.09 -8.73
C GLY A 90 18.32 -0.24 -8.84
N PRO A 91 17.73 -0.81 -7.76
CA PRO A 91 17.16 -2.16 -7.83
C PRO A 91 15.87 -2.26 -8.65
N GLY A 92 15.16 -1.14 -8.88
CA GLY A 92 13.92 -1.08 -9.66
C GLY A 92 14.10 -0.89 -11.16
N ARG A 93 15.34 -0.98 -11.68
CA ARG A 93 15.60 -0.82 -13.12
C ARG A 93 15.08 -2.02 -13.90
N VAL A 94 14.20 -1.75 -14.85
CA VAL A 94 13.70 -2.75 -15.81
C VAL A 94 14.36 -2.46 -17.16
N PRO A 95 15.27 -3.32 -17.64
CA PRO A 95 15.80 -3.20 -18.99
C PRO A 95 14.65 -3.31 -20.01
N ASP A 96 14.72 -2.54 -21.10
CA ASP A 96 13.79 -2.62 -22.23
C ASP A 96 12.30 -2.41 -21.90
N ALA A 97 12.01 -1.51 -20.94
CA ALA A 97 10.63 -1.17 -20.60
C ALA A 97 9.95 -0.38 -21.73
N THR A 98 9.06 -1.03 -22.47
CA THR A 98 8.18 -0.36 -23.43
C THR A 98 7.07 0.39 -22.73
N PRO A 99 6.49 1.48 -23.31
CA PRO A 99 5.38 2.21 -22.70
C PRO A 99 4.19 1.32 -22.34
N SER A 100 3.87 0.32 -23.15
CA SER A 100 2.80 -0.63 -22.86
C SER A 100 3.10 -1.50 -21.65
N ARG A 101 4.33 -2.00 -21.48
CA ARG A 101 4.73 -2.77 -20.30
C ARG A 101 4.68 -1.92 -19.04
N ILE A 102 5.09 -0.66 -19.12
CA ILE A 102 5.01 0.29 -18.02
C ILE A 102 3.54 0.47 -17.59
N ALA A 103 2.64 0.75 -18.55
CA ALA A 103 1.22 0.94 -18.27
C ALA A 103 0.57 -0.31 -17.63
N ILE A 104 0.87 -1.51 -18.15
CA ILE A 104 0.39 -2.77 -17.60
C ILE A 104 0.91 -2.98 -16.17
N THR A 105 2.18 -2.69 -15.92
CA THR A 105 2.78 -2.82 -14.59
C THR A 105 2.11 -1.88 -13.59
N ILE A 106 1.91 -0.60 -13.94
CA ILE A 106 1.20 0.38 -13.10
C ILE A 106 -0.22 -0.11 -12.79
N ALA A 107 -0.97 -0.55 -13.80
CA ALA A 107 -2.32 -1.07 -13.62
C ALA A 107 -2.36 -2.31 -12.71
N ALA A 108 -1.44 -3.25 -12.92
CA ALA A 108 -1.35 -4.47 -12.11
C ALA A 108 -0.99 -4.16 -10.65
N MET A 109 0.00 -3.30 -10.40
CA MET A 109 0.38 -2.90 -9.04
C MET A 109 -0.76 -2.18 -8.33
N THR A 110 -1.44 -1.26 -9.02
CA THR A 110 -2.61 -0.54 -8.47
C THR A 110 -3.74 -1.50 -8.12
N ALA A 111 -4.09 -2.44 -9.02
CA ALA A 111 -5.13 -3.44 -8.76
C ALA A 111 -4.75 -4.37 -7.61
N PHE A 112 -3.47 -4.72 -7.48
CA PHE A 112 -2.97 -5.56 -6.41
C PHE A 112 -3.05 -4.85 -5.05
N ALA A 113 -2.62 -3.60 -4.98
CA ALA A 113 -2.71 -2.76 -3.78
C ALA A 113 -4.16 -2.58 -3.32
N TYR A 114 -5.06 -2.31 -4.26
CA TYR A 114 -6.51 -2.26 -4.03
C TYR A 114 -7.03 -3.55 -3.40
N GLY A 115 -6.73 -4.71 -3.99
CA GLY A 115 -7.17 -6.01 -3.48
C GLY A 115 -6.64 -6.32 -2.08
N LEU A 116 -5.36 -6.01 -1.81
CA LEU A 116 -4.76 -6.22 -0.49
C LEU A 116 -5.34 -5.28 0.57
N ALA A 117 -5.71 -4.04 0.23
CA ALA A 117 -6.39 -3.13 1.14
C ALA A 117 -7.79 -3.67 1.52
N ILE A 118 -8.52 -4.27 0.58
CA ILE A 118 -9.80 -4.94 0.87
C ILE A 118 -9.60 -6.12 1.83
N ILE A 119 -8.55 -6.93 1.63
CA ILE A 119 -8.23 -8.02 2.56
C ILE A 119 -7.99 -7.48 3.97
N GLY A 120 -7.26 -6.38 4.11
CA GLY A 120 -7.06 -5.70 5.39
C GLY A 120 -8.36 -5.25 6.04
N ALA A 121 -9.29 -4.66 5.27
CA ALA A 121 -10.61 -4.26 5.75
C ALA A 121 -11.46 -5.47 6.20
N ILE A 122 -11.40 -6.58 5.48
CA ILE A 122 -12.08 -7.83 5.85
C ILE A 122 -11.52 -8.36 7.18
N LEU A 123 -10.21 -8.40 7.34
CA LEU A 123 -9.55 -8.82 8.57
C LEU A 123 -9.96 -7.94 9.76
N PHE A 124 -10.08 -6.62 9.57
CA PHE A 124 -10.60 -5.72 10.59
C PHE A 124 -12.03 -6.13 11.00
N ASN A 125 -12.94 -6.32 10.04
CA ASN A 125 -14.34 -6.68 10.33
C ASN A 125 -14.45 -8.02 11.05
N ILE A 126 -13.66 -9.02 10.67
CA ILE A 126 -13.60 -10.31 11.37
C ILE A 126 -13.12 -10.11 12.82
N THR A 127 -12.03 -9.37 13.02
CA THR A 127 -11.49 -9.12 14.37
C THR A 127 -12.49 -8.39 15.24
N ALA A 128 -13.13 -7.32 14.72
CA ALA A 128 -14.14 -6.57 15.43
C ALA A 128 -15.36 -7.44 15.83
N SER A 129 -15.80 -8.31 14.92
CA SER A 129 -16.93 -9.22 15.19
C SER A 129 -16.60 -10.28 16.25
N LEU A 130 -15.37 -10.78 16.28
CA LEU A 130 -14.92 -11.74 17.29
C LEU A 130 -14.83 -11.10 18.67
N LEU A 131 -14.32 -9.88 18.75
CA LEU A 131 -14.24 -9.13 20.02
C LEU A 131 -15.64 -8.80 20.56
N ALA A 132 -16.59 -8.43 19.70
CA ALA A 132 -17.97 -8.13 20.09
C ALA A 132 -18.73 -9.35 20.65
N ARG A 133 -18.32 -10.58 20.33
CA ARG A 133 -18.94 -11.82 20.85
C ARG A 133 -18.44 -12.21 22.26
N GLN A 134 -17.37 -11.59 22.73
CA GLN A 134 -16.76 -11.89 24.04
C GLN A 134 -17.33 -11.03 25.18
N HIS A 135 -18.16 -10.03 24.84
CA HIS A 135 -18.87 -9.15 25.77
C HIS A 135 -20.37 -9.36 25.70
#